data_7f3c77fdaf4a5ba22d9b8651e475df47
#
_entry.id   7f3c77fdaf4a5ba22d9b8651e475df47
#
_cell.length_a   1.000
_cell.length_b   1.000
_cell.length_c   1.000
_cell.angle_alpha   90.00
_cell.angle_beta   90.00
_cell.angle_gamma   90.00
#
_symmetry.space_group_name_H-M   'P 1'
#
loop_
_entity.id
_entity.type
_entity.pdbx_description
1 polymer ?
#
loop_
_entity_poly.entity_id
_entity_poly.type
_entity_poly.pdbx_seq_one_letter_code
_entity_poly.pdbx_strand_id
1 'polypeptide(L)'
;FRLGAEEFGVPIMSVQEIVRVPEVLTRVPKTPAFVEGVINLRGTVLPVIDQRSRLGLPALPRSEGQRIMVYMLGGQRTGFIVDSVAEVLRIPRALVAPAPTLSAEQSRLISRIANLQGDKRLVMLIDPRHLLQGGELQAVHGAAAALGEPAEPAPLAQAA
;
A
#
# COMPACT_ATOMS: atom_id res chain seq x y z
N PHE A 1 4.47 -6.43 -8.53
CA PHE A 1 3.11 -6.83 -8.16
C PHE A 1 2.13 -6.51 -9.29
N ARG A 2 0.95 -7.10 -9.23
CA ARG A 2 -0.08 -6.90 -10.24
C ARG A 2 -1.31 -6.21 -9.67
N LEU A 3 -1.91 -5.38 -10.51
CA LEU A 3 -3.26 -4.86 -10.33
C LEU A 3 -3.99 -5.09 -11.66
N GLY A 4 -4.90 -6.06 -11.68
CA GLY A 4 -5.53 -6.51 -12.92
C GLY A 4 -4.52 -7.11 -13.90
N ALA A 5 -4.55 -6.65 -15.13
CA ALA A 5 -3.62 -7.07 -16.18
C ALA A 5 -2.28 -6.31 -16.15
N GLU A 6 -2.17 -5.25 -15.36
CA GLU A 6 -1.02 -4.37 -15.34
C GLU A 6 0.00 -4.79 -14.28
N GLU A 7 1.29 -4.64 -14.62
CA GLU A 7 2.37 -4.89 -13.69
C GLU A 7 2.94 -3.57 -13.16
N PHE A 8 3.18 -3.55 -11.86
CA PHE A 8 3.76 -2.42 -11.16
C PHE A 8 4.98 -2.88 -10.38
N GLY A 9 5.90 -1.95 -10.15
CA GLY A 9 7.07 -2.19 -9.33
C GLY A 9 7.32 -1.05 -8.36
N VAL A 10 7.88 -1.42 -7.22
CA VAL A 10 8.38 -0.46 -6.22
C VAL A 10 9.81 -0.86 -5.86
N PRO A 11 10.65 0.10 -5.45
CA PRO A 11 11.98 -0.26 -4.96
C PRO A 11 11.87 -1.25 -3.80
N ILE A 12 12.64 -2.32 -3.84
CA ILE A 12 12.60 -3.34 -2.78
C ILE A 12 12.88 -2.77 -1.39
N MET A 13 13.75 -1.76 -1.33
CA MET A 13 14.08 -1.09 -0.08
C MET A 13 12.89 -0.34 0.54
N SER A 14 11.88 -0.02 -0.24
CA SER A 14 10.66 0.62 0.25
C SER A 14 9.69 -0.35 0.91
N VAL A 15 9.82 -1.64 0.63
CA VAL A 15 8.92 -2.68 1.14
C VAL A 15 9.44 -3.18 2.49
N GLN A 16 8.65 -2.99 3.54
CA GLN A 16 8.99 -3.50 4.87
C GLN A 16 8.69 -4.99 4.97
N GLU A 17 7.52 -5.38 4.50
CA GLU A 17 7.11 -6.77 4.42
C GLU A 17 5.91 -6.95 3.50
N ILE A 18 5.59 -8.18 3.19
CA ILE A 18 4.44 -8.58 2.39
C ILE A 18 3.68 -9.61 3.21
N VAL A 19 2.40 -9.38 3.46
CA VAL A 19 1.56 -10.28 4.26
C VAL A 19 0.29 -10.64 3.53
N ARG A 20 -0.35 -11.72 3.96
CA ARG A 20 -1.65 -12.10 3.43
C ARG A 20 -2.74 -11.16 3.94
N VAL A 21 -3.77 -10.97 3.13
CA VAL A 21 -4.94 -10.21 3.56
C VAL A 21 -5.77 -11.11 4.49
N PRO A 22 -6.02 -10.69 5.74
CA PRO A 22 -6.87 -11.48 6.63
C PRO A 22 -8.32 -11.45 6.14
N GLU A 23 -9.10 -12.44 6.55
CA GLU A 23 -10.51 -12.54 6.16
C GLU A 23 -11.34 -11.34 6.61
N VAL A 24 -11.00 -10.77 7.74
CA VAL A 24 -11.72 -9.64 8.32
C VAL A 24 -10.76 -8.48 8.56
N LEU A 25 -11.10 -7.32 7.98
CA LEU A 25 -10.46 -6.04 8.28
C LEU A 25 -11.38 -5.26 9.19
N THR A 26 -10.83 -4.69 10.26
CA THR A 26 -11.60 -3.84 11.16
C THR A 26 -11.77 -2.48 10.51
N ARG A 27 -13.01 -2.11 10.21
CA ARG A 27 -13.29 -0.79 9.65
C ARG A 27 -13.23 0.28 10.73
N VAL A 28 -12.63 1.40 10.37
CA VAL A 28 -12.54 2.57 11.26
C VAL A 28 -13.59 3.60 10.82
N PRO A 29 -14.49 4.02 11.70
CA PRO A 29 -15.44 5.07 11.38
C PRO A 29 -14.74 6.39 11.03
N LYS A 30 -15.36 7.17 10.13
CA LYS A 30 -14.89 8.50 9.74
C LYS A 30 -13.51 8.53 9.07
N THR A 31 -13.13 7.44 8.44
CA THR A 31 -11.91 7.40 7.60
C THR A 31 -12.25 7.68 6.13
N PRO A 32 -11.28 8.13 5.33
CA PRO A 32 -11.47 8.24 3.89
C PRO A 32 -11.92 6.92 3.26
N ALA A 33 -12.70 7.01 2.19
CA ALA A 33 -13.28 5.84 1.53
C ALA A 33 -12.23 4.85 1.00
N PHE A 34 -11.01 5.29 0.70
CA PHE A 34 -9.94 4.42 0.23
C PHE A 34 -9.30 3.57 1.32
N VAL A 35 -9.59 3.87 2.59
CA VAL A 35 -9.11 3.05 3.72
C VAL A 35 -10.04 1.86 3.87
N GLU A 36 -9.51 0.67 3.65
CA GLU A 36 -10.26 -0.58 3.80
C GLU A 36 -10.50 -0.95 5.26
N GLY A 37 -9.58 -0.58 6.12
CA GLY A 37 -9.66 -0.86 7.53
C GLY A 37 -8.28 -0.90 8.18
N VAL A 38 -8.19 -1.55 9.31
CA VAL A 38 -6.94 -1.77 10.03
C VAL A 38 -6.80 -3.24 10.39
N ILE A 39 -5.56 -3.70 10.51
CA ILE A 39 -5.23 -5.02 11.04
C ILE A 39 -4.24 -4.88 12.19
N ASN A 40 -4.22 -5.87 13.05
CA ASN A 40 -3.19 -6.01 14.06
C ASN A 40 -2.07 -6.86 13.47
N LEU A 41 -0.90 -6.25 13.30
CA LEU A 41 0.29 -6.93 12.82
C LEU A 41 1.34 -6.92 13.93
N ARG A 42 1.50 -8.06 14.59
CA ARG A 42 2.47 -8.22 15.69
C ARG A 42 2.35 -7.17 16.78
N GLY A 43 1.12 -6.89 17.21
CA GLY A 43 0.85 -5.93 18.26
C GLY A 43 0.80 -4.47 17.81
N THR A 44 0.99 -4.20 16.53
CA THR A 44 0.90 -2.86 15.95
C THR A 44 -0.32 -2.77 15.06
N VAL A 45 -1.08 -1.68 15.20
CA VAL A 45 -2.23 -1.42 14.32
C VAL A 45 -1.71 -0.86 13.01
N LEU A 46 -2.01 -1.58 11.93
CA LEU A 46 -1.61 -1.24 10.58
C LEU A 46 -2.83 -0.77 9.79
N PRO A 47 -2.86 0.49 9.32
CA PRO A 47 -3.89 0.91 8.39
C PRO A 47 -3.69 0.25 7.04
N VAL A 48 -4.78 -0.17 6.40
CA VAL A 48 -4.78 -0.90 5.14
C VAL A 48 -5.61 -0.14 4.11
N ILE A 49 -4.99 0.09 2.96
CA ILE A 49 -5.57 0.86 1.86
C ILE A 49 -5.64 -0.04 0.64
N ASP A 50 -6.71 0.09 -0.15
CA ASP A 50 -6.79 -0.56 -1.44
C ASP A 50 -5.98 0.23 -2.47
N GLN A 51 -4.90 -0.34 -2.96
CA GLN A 51 -4.06 0.34 -3.94
C GLN A 51 -4.77 0.59 -5.26
N ARG A 52 -5.74 -0.24 -5.62
CA ARG A 52 -6.57 -0.01 -6.80
C ARG A 52 -7.27 1.34 -6.74
N SER A 53 -7.84 1.67 -5.60
CA SER A 53 -8.53 2.95 -5.42
C SER A 53 -7.60 4.15 -5.58
N ARG A 54 -6.35 4.01 -5.17
CA ARG A 54 -5.35 5.08 -5.30
C ARG A 54 -4.90 5.30 -6.75
N LEU A 55 -5.02 4.29 -7.59
CA LEU A 55 -4.69 4.36 -9.01
C LEU A 55 -5.92 4.55 -9.90
N GLY A 56 -7.09 4.75 -9.32
CA GLY A 56 -8.33 4.95 -10.07
C GLY A 56 -8.88 3.69 -10.71
N LEU A 57 -8.48 2.52 -10.24
CA LEU A 57 -8.96 1.25 -10.75
C LEU A 57 -10.19 0.78 -9.97
N PRO A 58 -11.11 0.03 -10.62
CA PRO A 58 -12.28 -0.50 -9.94
C PRO A 58 -11.91 -1.45 -8.79
N ALA A 59 -12.72 -1.43 -7.74
CA ALA A 59 -12.57 -2.38 -6.64
C ALA A 59 -12.84 -3.81 -7.12
N LEU A 60 -12.14 -4.78 -6.54
CA LEU A 60 -12.36 -6.20 -6.77
C LEU A 60 -12.75 -6.91 -5.47
N PRO A 61 -13.51 -8.01 -5.58
CA PRO A 61 -13.75 -8.88 -4.45
C PRO A 61 -12.45 -9.46 -3.88
N ARG A 62 -12.45 -9.82 -2.62
CA ARG A 62 -11.31 -10.50 -2.00
C ARG A 62 -11.00 -11.82 -2.71
N SER A 63 -9.71 -12.09 -2.87
CA SER A 63 -9.21 -13.33 -3.44
C SER A 63 -7.98 -13.80 -2.69
N GLU A 64 -7.68 -15.09 -2.79
CA GLU A 64 -6.53 -15.68 -2.10
C GLU A 64 -5.17 -15.17 -2.60
N GLY A 65 -5.12 -14.70 -3.84
CA GLY A 65 -3.91 -14.13 -4.43
C GLY A 65 -3.51 -12.78 -3.87
N GLN A 66 -4.45 -12.06 -3.29
CA GLN A 66 -4.19 -10.73 -2.78
C GLN A 66 -3.18 -10.72 -1.63
N ARG A 67 -2.40 -9.64 -1.59
CA ARG A 67 -1.39 -9.43 -0.54
C ARG A 67 -1.46 -7.99 -0.08
N ILE A 68 -1.00 -7.76 1.14
CA ILE A 68 -0.75 -6.43 1.67
C ILE A 68 0.74 -6.16 1.58
N MET A 69 1.11 -5.14 0.82
CA MET A 69 2.48 -4.63 0.80
C MET A 69 2.60 -3.52 1.83
N VAL A 70 3.52 -3.68 2.76
CA VAL A 70 3.72 -2.72 3.85
C VAL A 70 4.87 -1.80 3.52
N TYR A 71 4.59 -0.50 3.50
CA TYR A 71 5.59 0.54 3.30
C TYR A 71 5.73 1.40 4.56
N MET A 72 6.88 2.00 4.72
CA MET A 72 7.08 3.05 5.72
C MET A 72 6.76 4.40 5.10
N LEU A 73 5.68 5.02 5.51
CA LEU A 73 5.25 6.33 5.01
C LEU A 73 5.13 7.30 6.19
N GLY A 74 5.85 8.41 6.10
CA GLY A 74 5.83 9.41 7.16
C GLY A 74 6.20 8.86 8.54
N GLY A 75 7.13 7.90 8.60
CA GLY A 75 7.57 7.29 9.84
C GLY A 75 6.65 6.22 10.41
N GLN A 76 5.57 5.86 9.70
CA GLN A 76 4.63 4.83 10.14
C GLN A 76 4.40 3.79 9.04
N ARG A 77 4.18 2.55 9.47
CA ARG A 77 3.85 1.46 8.56
C ARG A 77 2.44 1.63 8.01
N THR A 78 2.31 1.47 6.71
CA THR A 78 1.03 1.55 6.01
C THR A 78 0.95 0.40 5.02
N GLY A 79 -0.15 -0.32 5.01
CA GLY A 79 -0.37 -1.47 4.14
C GLY A 79 -1.22 -1.11 2.93
N PHE A 80 -0.88 -1.68 1.79
CA PHE A 80 -1.61 -1.51 0.54
C PHE A 80 -1.96 -2.86 -0.05
N ILE A 81 -3.25 -3.08 -0.32
CA ILE A 81 -3.70 -4.32 -0.93
C ILE A 81 -3.43 -4.29 -2.42
N VAL A 82 -2.76 -5.32 -2.89
CA VAL A 82 -2.50 -5.56 -4.32
C VAL A 82 -3.08 -6.91 -4.73
N ASP A 83 -3.31 -7.10 -6.03
CA ASP A 83 -3.95 -8.32 -6.53
C ASP A 83 -3.06 -9.55 -6.38
N SER A 84 -1.77 -9.38 -6.63
CA SER A 84 -0.78 -10.44 -6.43
C SER A 84 0.63 -9.87 -6.39
N VAL A 85 1.54 -10.61 -5.77
CA VAL A 85 2.97 -10.33 -5.79
C VAL A 85 3.66 -11.53 -6.40
N ALA A 86 4.39 -11.31 -7.50
CA ALA A 86 5.01 -12.40 -8.24
C ALA A 86 6.47 -12.62 -7.84
N GLU A 87 7.30 -11.59 -7.96
CA GLU A 87 8.74 -11.76 -7.87
C GLU A 87 9.48 -10.45 -7.60
N VAL A 88 10.74 -10.58 -7.21
CA VAL A 88 11.69 -9.46 -7.16
C VAL A 88 12.51 -9.49 -8.45
N LEU A 89 12.45 -8.40 -9.20
CA LEU A 89 13.17 -8.25 -10.46
C LEU A 89 14.39 -7.35 -10.29
N ARG A 90 15.48 -7.74 -10.94
CA ARG A 90 16.61 -6.83 -11.17
C ARG A 90 16.43 -6.21 -12.54
N ILE A 91 16.18 -4.92 -12.57
CA ILE A 91 15.92 -4.18 -13.81
C ILE A 91 17.13 -3.30 -14.12
N PRO A 92 17.83 -3.54 -15.26
CA PRO A 92 18.92 -2.66 -15.67
C PRO A 92 18.41 -1.23 -15.90
N ARG A 93 19.19 -0.25 -15.48
CA ARG A 93 18.82 1.17 -15.66
C ARG A 93 18.57 1.54 -17.12
N ALA A 94 19.25 0.90 -18.05
CA ALA A 94 19.07 1.12 -19.49
C ALA A 94 17.65 0.79 -19.98
N LEU A 95 16.92 -0.06 -19.26
CA LEU A 95 15.56 -0.45 -19.61
C LEU A 95 14.50 0.45 -18.96
N VAL A 96 14.90 1.39 -18.14
CA VAL A 96 13.99 2.32 -17.44
C VAL A 96 13.94 3.64 -18.20
N ALA A 97 12.73 4.05 -18.54
CA ALA A 97 12.47 5.32 -19.23
C ALA A 97 11.45 6.16 -18.44
N PRO A 98 11.42 7.48 -18.65
CA PRO A 98 10.36 8.30 -18.10
C PRO A 98 9.00 7.81 -18.60
N ALA A 99 7.98 7.89 -17.73
CA ALA A 99 6.62 7.56 -18.13
C ALA A 99 6.13 8.57 -19.19
N PRO A 100 5.33 8.15 -20.18
CA PRO A 100 4.70 9.07 -21.09
C PRO A 100 3.83 10.05 -20.32
N THR A 101 3.58 11.22 -20.91
CA THR A 101 2.79 12.29 -20.27
C THR A 101 1.38 11.80 -19.96
N LEU A 102 1.14 11.57 -18.68
CA LEU A 102 -0.17 11.25 -18.12
C LEU A 102 -0.72 12.50 -17.45
N SER A 103 -1.89 12.40 -16.84
CA SER A 103 -2.39 13.50 -16.01
C SER A 103 -1.38 13.84 -14.90
N ALA A 104 -1.46 15.05 -14.33
CA ALA A 104 -0.54 15.47 -13.27
C ALA A 104 -0.55 14.52 -12.07
N GLU A 105 -1.71 13.97 -11.74
CA GLU A 105 -1.85 13.01 -10.64
C GLU A 105 -1.18 11.68 -10.97
N GLN A 106 -1.40 11.16 -12.16
CA GLN A 106 -0.78 9.92 -12.60
C GLN A 106 0.74 10.06 -12.71
N SER A 107 1.23 11.21 -13.15
CA SER A 107 2.67 11.47 -13.25
C SER A 107 3.39 11.49 -11.90
N ARG A 108 2.69 11.81 -10.83
CA ARG A 108 3.26 11.74 -9.47
C ARG A 108 3.43 10.30 -9.00
N LEU A 109 2.48 9.45 -9.32
CA LEU A 109 2.45 8.05 -8.89
C LEU A 109 3.36 7.19 -9.76
N ILE A 110 3.25 7.34 -11.08
CA ILE A 110 4.00 6.54 -12.06
C ILE A 110 5.01 7.46 -12.75
N SER A 111 6.24 7.45 -12.25
CA SER A 111 7.28 8.33 -12.78
C SER A 111 8.09 7.71 -13.90
N ARG A 112 8.20 6.39 -13.93
CA ARG A 112 9.04 5.67 -14.87
C ARG A 112 8.38 4.37 -15.30
N ILE A 113 8.81 3.86 -16.45
CA ILE A 113 8.37 2.58 -16.97
C ILE A 113 9.61 1.77 -17.30
N ALA A 114 9.60 0.51 -16.92
CA ALA A 114 10.62 -0.46 -17.32
C ALA A 114 10.11 -1.28 -18.50
N ASN A 115 10.88 -1.28 -19.58
CA ASN A 115 10.63 -2.07 -20.78
C ASN A 115 11.43 -3.35 -20.69
N LEU A 116 10.77 -4.47 -20.48
CA LEU A 116 11.40 -5.77 -20.39
C LEU A 116 11.05 -6.61 -21.61
N GLN A 117 11.90 -7.58 -21.93
CA GLN A 117 11.66 -8.56 -23.00
C GLN A 117 11.37 -7.93 -24.38
N GLY A 118 12.15 -6.90 -24.76
CA GLY A 118 11.99 -6.28 -26.08
C GLY A 118 10.64 -5.60 -26.28
N ASP A 119 10.21 -4.82 -25.30
CA ASP A 119 8.92 -4.10 -25.26
C ASP A 119 7.68 -4.98 -25.11
N LYS A 120 7.84 -6.26 -24.83
CA LYS A 120 6.71 -7.18 -24.62
C LYS A 120 6.18 -7.16 -23.19
N ARG A 121 6.95 -6.65 -22.24
CA ARG A 121 6.58 -6.58 -20.84
C ARG A 121 6.89 -5.19 -20.30
N LEU A 122 5.87 -4.48 -19.89
CA LEU A 122 5.98 -3.17 -19.28
C LEU A 122 5.70 -3.26 -17.79
N VAL A 123 6.57 -2.67 -17.00
CA VAL A 123 6.38 -2.55 -15.55
C VAL A 123 6.35 -1.07 -15.19
N MET A 124 5.24 -0.62 -14.65
CA MET A 124 5.09 0.75 -14.21
C MET A 124 5.73 0.91 -12.83
N LEU A 125 6.67 1.82 -12.72
CA LEU A 125 7.42 2.03 -11.48
C LEU A 125 6.76 3.12 -10.65
N ILE A 126 6.43 2.78 -9.42
CA ILE A 126 5.73 3.64 -8.46
C ILE A 126 6.69 4.04 -7.35
N ASP A 127 6.60 5.29 -6.92
CA ASP A 127 7.20 5.72 -5.66
C ASP A 127 6.14 5.66 -4.56
N PRO A 128 6.28 4.77 -3.56
CA PRO A 128 5.28 4.63 -2.50
C PRO A 128 5.02 5.92 -1.73
N ARG A 129 5.99 6.82 -1.65
CA ARG A 129 5.85 8.10 -0.94
C ARG A 129 4.76 8.98 -1.54
N HIS A 130 4.40 8.77 -2.80
CA HIS A 130 3.37 9.54 -3.50
C HIS A 130 1.99 8.87 -3.47
N LEU A 131 1.84 7.71 -2.85
CA LEU A 131 0.55 7.03 -2.76
C LEU A 131 -0.44 7.76 -1.86
N LEU A 132 0.06 8.45 -0.85
CA LEU A 132 -0.75 9.30 0.02
C LEU A 132 -0.18 10.71 0.02
N GLN A 133 -1.05 11.70 -0.08
CA GLN A 133 -0.66 13.10 0.04
C GLN A 133 -0.76 13.55 1.50
N GLY A 134 -0.12 14.67 1.86
CA GLY A 134 0.10 15.08 3.24
C GLY A 134 -1.10 14.98 4.17
N GLY A 135 -2.25 15.55 3.79
CA GLY A 135 -3.48 15.46 4.60
C GLY A 135 -4.06 14.06 4.67
N GLU A 136 -3.95 13.29 3.60
CA GLU A 136 -4.40 11.89 3.56
C GLU A 136 -3.55 11.02 4.48
N LEU A 137 -2.24 11.21 4.46
CA LEU A 137 -1.32 10.47 5.31
C LEU A 137 -1.64 10.69 6.80
N GLN A 138 -1.87 11.93 7.19
CA GLN A 138 -2.24 12.28 8.57
C GLN A 138 -3.57 11.66 8.97
N ALA A 139 -4.57 11.68 8.09
CA ALA A 139 -5.88 11.09 8.34
C ALA A 139 -5.80 9.58 8.54
N VAL A 140 -5.01 8.90 7.72
CA VAL A 140 -4.80 7.44 7.81
C VAL A 140 -4.07 7.08 9.11
N HIS A 141 -2.98 7.76 9.42
CA HIS A 141 -2.20 7.48 10.62
C HIS A 141 -2.95 7.86 11.88
N GLY A 142 -3.68 8.96 11.87
CA GLY A 142 -4.50 9.38 13.00
C GLY A 142 -5.60 8.37 13.33
N ALA A 143 -6.26 7.82 12.31
CA ALA A 143 -7.26 6.78 12.50
C ALA A 143 -6.67 5.50 13.09
N ALA A 144 -5.49 5.09 12.62
CA ALA A 144 -4.80 3.92 13.16
C ALA A 144 -4.35 4.16 14.61
N ALA A 145 -3.84 5.34 14.92
CA ALA A 145 -3.43 5.70 16.27
C ALA A 145 -4.61 5.68 17.26
N ALA A 146 -5.77 6.14 16.84
CA ALA A 146 -6.97 6.14 17.67
C ALA A 146 -7.41 4.74 18.09
N LEU A 147 -7.14 3.73 17.27
CA LEU A 147 -7.43 2.32 17.59
C LEU A 147 -6.23 1.58 18.19
N GLY A 148 -5.03 2.09 17.92
CA GLY A 148 -3.79 1.46 18.35
C GLY A 148 -3.29 1.95 19.70
N GLU A 149 -3.87 2.99 20.26
CA GLU A 149 -3.64 3.25 21.66
C GLU A 149 -4.14 2.04 22.42
N PRO A 150 -3.24 1.31 23.10
CA PRO A 150 -3.72 0.34 24.05
C PRO A 150 -4.66 1.13 24.95
N ALA A 151 -5.92 0.71 25.00
CA ALA A 151 -6.76 1.11 26.11
C ALA A 151 -5.83 1.01 27.30
N GLU A 152 -5.52 2.15 27.89
CA GLU A 152 -4.71 2.21 29.09
C GLU A 152 -5.13 1.02 29.89
N PRO A 153 -4.25 0.06 30.17
CA PRO A 153 -4.69 -1.12 30.88
C PRO A 153 -5.40 -0.59 32.09
N ALA A 154 -6.69 -0.84 32.13
CA ALA A 154 -7.46 -0.49 33.29
C ALA A 154 -6.55 -0.87 34.47
N PRO A 155 -6.31 0.02 35.40
CA PRO A 155 -5.21 -0.15 36.33
C PRO A 155 -5.40 -1.46 37.09
N LEU A 156 -4.94 -2.52 36.47
CA LEU A 156 -4.95 -3.87 37.02
C LEU A 156 -4.19 -3.91 38.36
N ALA A 157 -3.25 -2.99 38.49
CA ALA A 157 -2.58 -2.77 39.73
C ALA A 157 -3.52 -2.38 40.88
N GLN A 158 -4.72 -1.92 40.57
CA GLN A 158 -5.72 -1.54 41.57
C GLN A 158 -6.68 -2.67 41.91
N ALA A 159 -6.62 -3.77 41.21
CA ALA A 159 -7.43 -4.94 41.50
C ALA A 159 -6.82 -5.83 42.59
N ALA A 160 -5.70 -5.47 43.10
CA ALA A 160 -5.08 -6.18 44.21
C ALA A 160 -5.56 -5.62 45.55
#